data_e27b64ef9a7cf30be916e4e3f1bf0e88
#
_entry.id   e27b64ef9a7cf30be916e4e3f1bf0e88
#
_cell.length_a   1.000
_cell.length_b   1.000
_cell.length_c   1.000
_cell.angle_alpha   90.00
_cell.angle_beta   90.00
_cell.angle_gamma   90.00
#
_symmetry.space_group_name_H-M   'P 1'
#
loop_
_entity.id
_entity.type
_entity.pdbx_description
1 polymer ?
#
loop_
_entity_poly.entity_id
_entity_poly.type
_entity_poly.pdbx_seq_one_letter_code
_entity_poly.pdbx_strand_id
1 'polypeptide(L)' 'YSDVASTTQQLMSIVECGANYEHLNAEQKTSLFMICNKIARAVNGDPQYFDN' A
#
# COMPACT_ATOMS: atom_id res chain seq x y z
N TYR A 1 -11.21 -1.12 -10.52
CA TYR A 1 -10.37 -0.24 -9.68
C TYR A 1 -11.06 0.14 -8.38
N SER A 2 -12.34 -0.17 -8.26
CA SER A 2 -13.12 0.25 -7.10
C SER A 2 -12.56 -0.29 -5.79
N ASP A 3 -11.85 -1.42 -5.83
CA ASP A 3 -11.33 -2.06 -4.64
C ASP A 3 -9.89 -1.66 -4.29
N VAL A 4 -9.29 -0.76 -5.07
CA VAL A 4 -7.89 -0.38 -4.82
C VAL A 4 -7.73 0.27 -3.45
N ALA A 5 -8.60 1.21 -3.10
CA ALA A 5 -8.51 1.88 -1.81
C ALA A 5 -8.71 0.91 -0.65
N SER A 6 -9.70 0.01 -0.78
CA SER A 6 -9.97 -0.98 0.24
C SER A 6 -8.79 -1.95 0.42
N THR A 7 -8.25 -2.43 -0.69
CA THR A 7 -7.09 -3.33 -0.65
C THR A 7 -5.89 -2.64 -0.02
N THR A 8 -5.65 -1.37 -0.40
CA THR A 8 -4.56 -0.60 0.17
C THR A 8 -4.69 -0.49 1.68
N GLN A 9 -5.91 -0.20 2.17
CA GLN A 9 -6.15 -0.08 3.61
C GLN A 9 -5.91 -1.40 4.32
N GLN A 10 -6.31 -2.51 3.72
CA GLN A 10 -6.09 -3.82 4.32
C GLN A 10 -4.61 -4.14 4.41
N LEU A 11 -3.86 -3.85 3.36
CA LEU A 11 -2.41 -4.06 3.36
C LEU A 11 -1.74 -3.16 4.40
N MET A 12 -2.17 -1.91 4.49
CA MET A 12 -1.62 -1.01 5.50
C MET A 12 -1.92 -1.49 6.92
N SER A 13 -3.10 -2.06 7.16
CA SER A 13 -3.42 -2.61 8.47
C SER A 13 -2.44 -3.70 8.86
N ILE A 14 -2.08 -4.56 7.92
CA ILE A 14 -1.11 -5.63 8.17
C ILE A 14 0.27 -5.03 8.46
N VAL A 15 0.68 -4.05 7.66
CA VAL A 15 1.98 -3.39 7.83
C VAL A 15 2.06 -2.69 9.19
N GLU A 16 0.98 -2.02 9.59
CA GLU A 16 0.95 -1.28 10.85
C GLU A 16 1.00 -2.20 12.07
N CYS A 17 0.69 -3.48 11.91
CA CYS A 17 0.81 -4.45 12.97
C CYS A 17 2.25 -4.89 13.23
N GLY A 18 3.18 -4.53 12.35
CA GLY A 18 4.58 -4.88 12.53
C GLY A 18 5.17 -4.16 13.74
N ALA A 19 5.96 -4.90 14.53
CA ALA A 19 6.50 -4.36 15.78
C ALA A 19 7.41 -3.15 15.57
N ASN A 20 8.02 -3.04 14.40
CA ASN A 20 8.96 -1.97 14.09
C ASN A 20 8.31 -0.77 13.41
N TYR A 21 7.01 -0.84 13.13
CA TYR A 21 6.35 0.21 12.36
C TYR A 21 6.42 1.57 13.05
N GLU A 22 6.26 1.59 14.36
CA GLU A 22 6.26 2.84 15.13
C GLU A 22 7.60 3.56 15.09
N HIS A 23 8.67 2.84 14.80
CA HIS A 23 10.02 3.41 14.75
C HIS A 23 10.35 4.02 13.40
N LEU A 24 9.46 3.88 12.42
CA LEU A 24 9.70 4.43 11.09
C LEU A 24 9.38 5.93 11.10
N ASN A 25 10.15 6.67 10.29
CA ASN A 25 9.87 8.09 10.13
C ASN A 25 8.73 8.30 9.12
N ALA A 26 8.30 9.57 8.95
CA ALA A 26 7.18 9.89 8.09
C ALA A 26 7.43 9.49 6.63
N GLU A 27 8.65 9.68 6.15
CA GLU A 27 9.00 9.32 4.78
C GLU A 27 8.89 7.82 4.54
N GLN A 28 9.37 7.03 5.51
CA GLN A 28 9.31 5.58 5.41
C GLN A 28 7.87 5.10 5.43
N LYS A 29 7.03 5.68 6.29
CA LYS A 29 5.62 5.33 6.36
C LYS A 29 4.91 5.66 5.06
N THR A 30 5.22 6.83 4.48
CA THR A 30 4.65 7.22 3.20
C THR A 30 5.08 6.25 2.09
N SER A 31 6.35 5.86 2.09
CA SER A 31 6.86 4.90 1.10
C SER A 31 6.14 3.57 1.20
N LEU A 32 5.87 3.09 2.41
CA LEU A 32 5.11 1.86 2.60
C LEU A 32 3.71 1.97 2.05
N PHE A 33 3.05 3.12 2.28
CA PHE A 33 1.73 3.35 1.73
C PHE A 33 1.75 3.27 0.20
N MET A 34 2.74 3.89 -0.43
CA MET A 34 2.86 3.86 -1.90
C MET A 34 3.09 2.46 -2.42
N ILE A 35 3.89 1.67 -1.73
CA ILE A 35 4.11 0.27 -2.10
C ILE A 35 2.81 -0.51 -2.00
N CYS A 36 2.08 -0.36 -0.90
CA CYS A 36 0.79 -1.03 -0.72
C CYS A 36 -0.19 -0.62 -1.81
N ASN A 37 -0.21 0.66 -2.18
CA ASN A 37 -1.09 1.15 -3.24
C ASN A 37 -0.75 0.50 -4.58
N LYS A 38 0.52 0.35 -4.90
CA LYS A 38 0.93 -0.32 -6.13
C LYS A 38 0.55 -1.78 -6.15
N ILE A 39 0.71 -2.47 -5.03
CA ILE A 39 0.29 -3.86 -4.92
C ILE A 39 -1.23 -3.96 -5.13
N ALA A 40 -1.98 -3.07 -4.50
CA ALA A 40 -3.43 -3.06 -4.62
C ALA A 40 -3.86 -2.87 -6.08
N ARG A 41 -3.21 -1.96 -6.79
CA ARG A 41 -3.52 -1.73 -8.20
C ARG A 41 -3.23 -2.96 -9.04
N ALA A 42 -2.09 -3.60 -8.78
CA ALA A 42 -1.72 -4.79 -9.54
C ALA A 42 -2.73 -5.92 -9.36
N VAL A 43 -3.14 -6.19 -8.11
CA VAL A 43 -4.04 -7.30 -7.84
C VAL A 43 -5.48 -7.01 -8.25
N ASN A 44 -5.85 -5.75 -8.39
CA ASN A 44 -7.19 -5.36 -8.86
C ASN A 44 -7.24 -5.10 -10.36
N GLY A 45 -6.12 -5.30 -11.05
CA GLY A 45 -6.09 -5.21 -12.50
C GLY A 45 -6.12 -3.80 -13.07
N ASP A 46 -5.62 -2.82 -12.31
CA ASP A 46 -5.57 -1.43 -12.78
C ASP A 46 -4.58 -1.34 -13.93
N PRO A 47 -5.03 -1.01 -15.16
CA PRO A 47 -4.11 -0.93 -16.29
C PRO A 47 -3.04 0.13 -16.14
N GLN A 48 -3.29 1.18 -15.37
CA GLN A 48 -2.30 2.23 -15.16
C GLN A 48 -1.07 1.73 -14.40
N TYR A 49 -1.21 0.64 -13.67
CA TYR A 49 -0.08 0.04 -13.00
C TYR A 49 1.03 -0.32 -14.00
N PHE A 50 0.64 -0.80 -15.16
CA PHE A 50 1.59 -1.27 -16.16
C PHE A 50 2.25 -0.13 -16.93
N ASP A 51 1.73 1.07 -16.81
CA ASP A 51 2.28 2.25 -17.47
C ASP A 51 3.35 2.95 -16.64
N ASN A 52 3.49 2.52 -15.42
CA ASN A 52 4.48 3.07 -14.51
C ASN A 52 5.68 2.16 -14.38
#